data_f3f1f224bc5a41af31ccded005fa589c
#
_entry.id   f3f1f224bc5a41af31ccded005fa589c
#
_cell.length_a   1.000
_cell.length_b   1.000
_cell.length_c   1.000
_cell.angle_alpha   90.00
_cell.angle_beta   90.00
_cell.angle_gamma   90.00
#
_symmetry.space_group_name_H-M   'P 1'
#
loop_
_entity.id
_entity.type
_entity.pdbx_description
1 polymer ?
#
loop_
_entity_poly.entity_id
_entity_poly.type
_entity_poly.pdbx_seq_one_letter_code
_entity_poly.pdbx_strand_id
1 'polypeptide(L)'
;MTLPTRRIGDLDVSAIGLGCMPLSFEDMVDNRERALETVHRALDLGITLLDTANIYAPTWDAVGHNEALVAEALRTYAGTADLAGVLVTTKGGLTRGPGESWGRDSSPQGLRAACEASLAALEVGTIELYQHHRHDPAFTYRDQMVALRSLVDAGLVRRLGLSNVNLAELEVALDMLGGPGDGGVVSVQNEWSPRYRGDADVLSRCTDLGIAFLPWSPLGGSTQAREVGSHYAEFAAVGDELGANAQEAVLAWLLDTTPVMIPIPGATRPATIDSIVRSLSIVLTDDQRARLDGTQAEMESMYPDDLARSPLG
;
A
#
# COMPACT_ATOMS: atom_id res chain seq x y z
N MET A 1 1.71 -15.53 17.87
CA MET A 1 1.31 -16.38 16.72
C MET A 1 2.12 -15.88 15.54
N THR A 2 2.77 -16.76 14.78
CA THR A 2 3.54 -16.30 13.60
C THR A 2 2.59 -16.27 12.40
N LEU A 3 2.41 -15.12 11.77
CA LEU A 3 1.60 -15.00 10.57
C LEU A 3 2.32 -15.61 9.35
N PRO A 4 1.60 -16.04 8.30
CA PRO A 4 2.19 -16.35 7.01
C PRO A 4 2.98 -15.14 6.48
N THR A 5 4.07 -15.40 5.78
CA THR A 5 4.91 -14.33 5.20
C THR A 5 4.87 -14.34 3.67
N ARG A 6 5.15 -13.19 3.07
CA ARG A 6 5.38 -12.97 1.64
C ARG A 6 6.60 -12.09 1.45
N ARG A 7 7.14 -12.10 0.24
CA ARG A 7 8.40 -11.39 -0.05
C ARG A 7 8.15 -10.02 -0.69
N ILE A 8 8.93 -9.04 -0.24
CA ILE A 8 9.14 -7.75 -0.91
C ILE A 8 10.65 -7.64 -1.17
N GLY A 9 11.07 -7.96 -2.40
CA GLY A 9 12.50 -8.08 -2.71
C GLY A 9 13.17 -9.18 -1.88
N ASP A 10 14.13 -8.79 -1.04
CA ASP A 10 14.87 -9.67 -0.14
C ASP A 10 14.27 -9.75 1.28
N LEU A 11 13.18 -9.01 1.56
CA LEU A 11 12.52 -8.97 2.86
C LEU A 11 11.34 -9.94 2.93
N ASP A 12 11.21 -10.63 4.06
CA ASP A 12 10.01 -11.37 4.43
C ASP A 12 9.14 -10.48 5.32
N VAL A 13 7.90 -10.24 4.88
CA VAL A 13 6.90 -9.46 5.64
C VAL A 13 5.66 -10.31 5.89
N SER A 14 4.80 -9.92 6.84
CA SER A 14 3.49 -10.56 7.00
C SER A 14 2.71 -10.54 5.69
N ALA A 15 2.00 -11.62 5.37
CA ALA A 15 1.24 -11.74 4.12
C ALA A 15 0.13 -10.69 3.95
N ILE A 16 -0.15 -9.92 4.98
CA ILE A 16 -1.05 -8.78 5.00
C ILE A 16 -0.38 -7.62 5.74
N GLY A 17 -0.52 -6.39 5.24
CA GLY A 17 0.01 -5.18 5.89
C GLY A 17 -1.09 -4.32 6.50
N LEU A 18 -0.71 -3.20 7.10
CA LEU A 18 -1.60 -2.14 7.56
C LEU A 18 -1.42 -0.90 6.67
N GLY A 19 -2.49 -0.48 5.97
CA GLY A 19 -2.58 0.82 5.33
C GLY A 19 -2.84 1.91 6.38
N CYS A 20 -1.87 2.77 6.62
CA CYS A 20 -1.93 3.76 7.69
C CYS A 20 -2.69 5.05 7.31
N MET A 21 -3.04 5.27 6.03
CA MET A 21 -3.72 6.48 5.57
C MET A 21 -4.92 6.88 6.44
N PRO A 22 -5.85 5.96 6.83
CA PRO A 22 -7.02 6.34 7.62
C PRO A 22 -6.70 6.85 9.03
N LEU A 23 -5.50 6.60 9.56
CA LEU A 23 -5.06 7.11 10.86
C LEU A 23 -4.83 8.63 10.88
N SER A 24 -4.83 9.27 9.70
CA SER A 24 -4.71 10.73 9.53
C SER A 24 -5.97 11.39 8.96
N PHE A 25 -7.12 10.70 8.95
CA PHE A 25 -8.40 11.34 8.61
C PHE A 25 -8.82 12.31 9.71
N GLU A 26 -9.62 13.31 9.38
CA GLU A 26 -10.03 14.36 10.33
C GLU A 26 -10.62 13.82 11.64
N ASP A 27 -11.44 12.77 11.56
CA ASP A 27 -12.05 12.13 12.73
C ASP A 27 -11.05 11.35 13.60
N MET A 28 -9.83 11.12 13.11
CA MET A 28 -8.76 10.45 13.85
C MET A 28 -7.78 11.41 14.50
N VAL A 29 -7.74 12.68 14.09
CA VAL A 29 -6.83 13.70 14.69
C VAL A 29 -7.10 13.85 16.18
N ASP A 30 -8.37 13.97 16.56
CA ASP A 30 -8.79 14.06 17.96
C ASP A 30 -8.74 12.71 18.71
N ASN A 31 -8.42 11.63 18.01
CA ASN A 31 -8.37 10.26 18.52
C ASN A 31 -6.97 9.64 18.37
N ARG A 32 -5.93 10.44 18.59
CA ARG A 32 -4.52 10.02 18.42
C ARG A 32 -4.18 8.76 19.22
N GLU A 33 -4.63 8.63 20.46
CA GLU A 33 -4.42 7.44 21.29
C GLU A 33 -4.95 6.18 20.59
N ARG A 34 -6.17 6.24 20.07
CA ARG A 34 -6.76 5.11 19.31
C ARG A 34 -5.98 4.80 18.03
N ALA A 35 -5.40 5.80 17.37
CA ALA A 35 -4.54 5.59 16.23
C ALA A 35 -3.27 4.80 16.60
N LEU A 36 -2.60 5.18 17.69
CA LEU A 36 -1.43 4.49 18.23
C LEU A 36 -1.80 3.06 18.66
N GLU A 37 -2.88 2.88 19.42
CA GLU A 37 -3.39 1.56 19.82
C GLU A 37 -3.68 0.65 18.63
N THR A 38 -4.17 1.21 17.51
CA THR A 38 -4.43 0.45 16.29
C THR A 38 -3.14 -0.09 15.68
N VAL A 39 -2.08 0.73 15.61
CA VAL A 39 -0.76 0.28 15.14
C VAL A 39 -0.16 -0.72 16.13
N HIS A 40 -0.21 -0.45 17.44
CA HIS A 40 0.28 -1.38 18.46
C HIS A 40 -0.41 -2.74 18.36
N ARG A 41 -1.74 -2.75 18.13
CA ARG A 41 -2.49 -4.00 17.94
C ARG A 41 -2.04 -4.77 16.70
N ALA A 42 -1.71 -4.07 15.61
CA ALA A 42 -1.17 -4.69 14.41
C ALA A 42 0.18 -5.39 14.70
N LEU A 43 1.06 -4.71 15.42
CA LEU A 43 2.35 -5.26 15.85
C LEU A 43 2.19 -6.47 16.79
N ASP A 44 1.28 -6.39 17.76
CA ASP A 44 0.98 -7.49 18.71
C ASP A 44 0.50 -8.75 17.99
N LEU A 45 -0.25 -8.58 16.90
CA LEU A 45 -0.76 -9.69 16.09
C LEU A 45 0.23 -10.17 15.00
N GLY A 46 1.41 -9.54 14.90
CA GLY A 46 2.49 -9.96 14.00
C GLY A 46 2.42 -9.37 12.61
N ILE A 47 1.67 -8.28 12.39
CA ILE A 47 1.76 -7.49 11.15
C ILE A 47 3.11 -6.78 11.14
N THR A 48 3.88 -6.98 10.08
CA THR A 48 5.24 -6.44 9.92
C THR A 48 5.39 -5.50 8.72
N LEU A 49 4.29 -5.18 8.02
CA LEU A 49 4.26 -4.20 6.93
C LEU A 49 3.32 -3.05 7.30
N LEU A 50 3.87 -1.84 7.42
CA LEU A 50 3.13 -0.59 7.65
C LEU A 50 3.30 0.32 6.42
N ASP A 51 2.20 0.63 5.73
CA ASP A 51 2.21 1.46 4.52
C ASP A 51 1.71 2.87 4.82
N THR A 52 2.56 3.87 4.60
CA THR A 52 2.25 5.30 4.74
C THR A 52 2.61 6.10 3.49
N ALA A 53 2.50 7.40 3.52
CA ALA A 53 2.98 8.36 2.52
C ALA A 53 3.13 9.74 3.13
N ASN A 54 4.04 10.56 2.54
CA ASN A 54 4.28 11.93 2.98
C ASN A 54 3.01 12.79 2.98
N ILE A 55 2.14 12.62 1.98
CA ILE A 55 0.92 13.42 1.78
C ILE A 55 -0.26 12.97 2.65
N TYR A 56 -0.16 11.86 3.38
CA TYR A 56 -1.23 11.39 4.25
C TYR A 56 -1.31 12.27 5.51
N ALA A 57 -2.20 13.23 5.47
CA ALA A 57 -2.35 14.25 6.49
C ALA A 57 -3.81 14.71 6.58
N PRO A 58 -4.28 15.22 7.71
CA PRO A 58 -5.62 15.77 7.84
C PRO A 58 -5.82 16.99 6.94
N THR A 59 -4.80 17.86 6.84
CA THR A 59 -4.82 19.11 6.06
C THR A 59 -3.53 19.26 5.24
N TRP A 60 -3.54 20.13 4.23
CA TRP A 60 -2.40 20.36 3.34
C TRP A 60 -1.14 20.88 4.06
N ASP A 61 -1.28 21.59 5.17
CA ASP A 61 -0.19 22.13 5.97
C ASP A 61 0.35 21.17 7.04
N ALA A 62 -0.23 19.99 7.13
CA ALA A 62 0.18 18.92 8.04
C ALA A 62 0.85 17.72 7.32
N VAL A 63 1.42 17.95 6.12
CA VAL A 63 2.17 16.92 5.37
C VAL A 63 3.25 16.29 6.27
N GLY A 64 3.37 14.96 6.21
CA GLY A 64 4.23 14.18 7.12
C GLY A 64 3.54 13.69 8.40
N HIS A 65 2.30 14.13 8.68
CA HIS A 65 1.56 13.73 9.88
C HIS A 65 1.44 12.22 10.07
N ASN A 66 1.12 11.48 9.01
CA ASN A 66 0.95 10.03 9.08
C ASN A 66 2.28 9.30 9.33
N GLU A 67 3.34 9.75 8.69
CA GLU A 67 4.70 9.23 8.90
C GLU A 67 5.16 9.46 10.34
N ALA A 68 4.97 10.66 10.88
CA ALA A 68 5.29 10.99 12.26
C ALA A 68 4.46 10.17 13.27
N LEU A 69 3.19 9.89 12.96
CA LEU A 69 2.33 9.05 13.78
C LEU A 69 2.81 7.58 13.77
N VAL A 70 3.23 7.06 12.63
CA VAL A 70 3.82 5.70 12.52
C VAL A 70 5.13 5.64 13.32
N ALA A 71 6.01 6.64 13.19
CA ALA A 71 7.26 6.72 13.95
C ALA A 71 6.98 6.74 15.46
N GLU A 72 6.02 7.55 15.91
CA GLU A 72 5.62 7.57 17.32
C GLU A 72 5.06 6.24 17.80
N ALA A 73 4.21 5.58 16.99
CA ALA A 73 3.66 4.28 17.35
C ALA A 73 4.78 3.24 17.56
N LEU A 74 5.77 3.20 16.67
CA LEU A 74 6.94 2.31 16.83
C LEU A 74 7.75 2.67 18.07
N ARG A 75 8.02 3.94 18.32
CA ARG A 75 8.82 4.41 19.45
C ARG A 75 8.13 4.18 20.81
N THR A 76 6.81 4.24 20.85
CA THR A 76 6.01 4.09 22.10
C THR A 76 5.52 2.65 22.31
N TYR A 77 5.78 1.75 21.36
CA TYR A 77 5.37 0.35 21.48
C TYR A 77 6.09 -0.34 22.64
N ALA A 78 5.31 -0.87 23.57
CA ALA A 78 5.81 -1.57 24.78
C ALA A 78 5.52 -3.08 24.76
N GLY A 79 5.05 -3.61 23.62
CA GLY A 79 4.77 -5.05 23.48
C GLY A 79 6.01 -5.88 23.19
N THR A 80 5.81 -7.08 22.67
CA THR A 80 6.87 -8.09 22.49
C THR A 80 7.26 -8.34 21.03
N ALA A 81 6.68 -7.61 20.06
CA ALA A 81 7.04 -7.75 18.66
C ALA A 81 8.49 -7.30 18.41
N ASP A 82 9.18 -8.00 17.53
CA ASP A 82 10.49 -7.57 17.04
C ASP A 82 10.34 -6.43 16.03
N LEU A 83 10.59 -5.21 16.46
CA LEU A 83 10.48 -4.03 15.61
C LEU A 83 11.55 -3.97 14.52
N ALA A 84 12.66 -4.68 14.65
CA ALA A 84 13.69 -4.74 13.60
C ALA A 84 13.19 -5.47 12.34
N GLY A 85 12.19 -6.34 12.49
CA GLY A 85 11.52 -7.01 11.37
C GLY A 85 10.36 -6.24 10.76
N VAL A 86 10.05 -5.02 11.25
CA VAL A 86 8.93 -4.21 10.73
C VAL A 86 9.41 -3.36 9.55
N LEU A 87 8.79 -3.56 8.40
CA LEU A 87 8.97 -2.73 7.21
C LEU A 87 7.97 -1.57 7.22
N VAL A 88 8.47 -0.35 7.33
CA VAL A 88 7.71 0.86 7.03
C VAL A 88 7.99 1.28 5.60
N THR A 89 6.95 1.37 4.77
CA THR A 89 7.05 1.89 3.40
C THR A 89 6.37 3.24 3.30
N THR A 90 6.99 4.18 2.60
CA THR A 90 6.43 5.50 2.32
C THR A 90 6.54 5.86 0.84
N LYS A 91 5.97 6.99 0.45
CA LYS A 91 5.80 7.39 -0.95
C LYS A 91 6.07 8.89 -1.12
N GLY A 92 6.52 9.28 -2.33
CA GLY A 92 6.62 10.68 -2.74
C GLY A 92 6.33 10.86 -4.23
N GLY A 93 6.28 12.13 -4.65
CA GLY A 93 5.92 12.53 -6.01
C GLY A 93 4.53 13.17 -6.11
N LEU A 94 3.61 12.86 -5.19
CA LEU A 94 2.39 13.65 -5.00
C LEU A 94 2.65 14.81 -4.02
N THR A 95 1.97 15.93 -4.25
CA THR A 95 2.04 17.12 -3.40
C THR A 95 0.64 17.58 -2.98
N ARG A 96 0.56 18.24 -1.83
CA ARG A 96 -0.64 18.94 -1.37
C ARG A 96 -0.27 20.40 -1.08
N GLY A 97 -1.17 21.30 -1.41
CA GLY A 97 -0.94 22.73 -1.23
C GLY A 97 -2.16 23.47 -0.70
N PRO A 98 -2.07 24.79 -0.56
CA PRO A 98 -3.13 25.63 0.00
C PRO A 98 -4.49 25.36 -0.65
N GLY A 99 -5.53 25.34 0.20
CA GLY A 99 -6.90 25.04 -0.24
C GLY A 99 -7.13 23.59 -0.61
N GLU A 100 -6.33 22.67 -0.04
CA GLU A 100 -6.40 21.23 -0.32
C GLU A 100 -6.13 20.89 -1.81
N SER A 101 -5.34 21.74 -2.49
CA SER A 101 -4.96 21.48 -3.87
C SER A 101 -4.01 20.30 -3.97
N TRP A 102 -4.21 19.46 -4.97
CA TRP A 102 -3.36 18.32 -5.29
C TRP A 102 -2.47 18.65 -6.47
N GLY A 103 -1.23 18.20 -6.40
CA GLY A 103 -0.24 18.38 -7.47
C GLY A 103 0.73 17.20 -7.51
N ARG A 104 1.72 17.33 -8.39
CA ARG A 104 2.79 16.36 -8.58
C ARG A 104 4.10 17.08 -8.70
N ASP A 105 5.17 16.49 -8.18
CA ASP A 105 6.53 16.95 -8.39
C ASP A 105 7.47 15.74 -8.38
N SER A 106 7.72 15.19 -9.55
CA SER A 106 8.68 14.11 -9.76
C SER A 106 10.02 14.62 -10.33
N SER A 107 10.29 15.93 -10.20
CA SER A 107 11.64 16.45 -10.47
C SER A 107 12.65 15.81 -9.53
N PRO A 108 13.95 15.73 -9.90
CA PRO A 108 15.00 15.26 -9.00
C PRO A 108 15.03 16.02 -7.66
N GLN A 109 14.79 17.34 -7.70
CA GLN A 109 14.73 18.19 -6.52
C GLN A 109 13.50 17.92 -5.66
N GLY A 110 12.31 17.77 -6.28
CA GLY A 110 11.05 17.51 -5.60
C GLY A 110 11.04 16.15 -4.92
N LEU A 111 11.44 15.09 -5.63
CA LEU A 111 11.53 13.75 -5.04
C LEU A 111 12.55 13.68 -3.91
N ARG A 112 13.70 14.36 -4.06
CA ARG A 112 14.70 14.43 -3.00
C ARG A 112 14.16 15.16 -1.77
N ALA A 113 13.56 16.32 -1.94
CA ALA A 113 12.97 17.09 -0.84
C ALA A 113 11.87 16.31 -0.11
N ALA A 114 10.98 15.63 -0.85
CA ALA A 114 9.95 14.77 -0.29
C ALA A 114 10.55 13.59 0.50
N CYS A 115 11.60 12.94 -0.04
CA CYS A 115 12.30 11.84 0.63
C CYS A 115 12.98 12.32 1.92
N GLU A 116 13.68 13.45 1.90
CA GLU A 116 14.34 14.02 3.08
C GLU A 116 13.33 14.43 4.17
N ALA A 117 12.16 14.96 3.77
CA ALA A 117 11.06 15.24 4.69
C ALA A 117 10.50 13.95 5.32
N SER A 118 10.32 12.89 4.51
CA SER A 118 9.89 11.57 5.00
C SER A 118 10.90 10.95 5.98
N LEU A 119 12.20 11.04 5.70
CA LEU A 119 13.25 10.60 6.63
C LEU A 119 13.15 11.29 7.99
N ALA A 120 12.91 12.60 7.98
CA ALA A 120 12.75 13.40 9.20
C ALA A 120 11.46 13.01 9.95
N ALA A 121 10.33 12.86 9.24
CA ALA A 121 9.04 12.51 9.85
C ALA A 121 9.03 11.09 10.42
N LEU A 122 9.69 10.13 9.75
CA LEU A 122 9.84 8.76 10.21
C LEU A 122 10.93 8.58 11.27
N GLU A 123 11.74 9.60 11.54
CA GLU A 123 12.88 9.56 12.49
C GLU A 123 13.93 8.47 12.11
N VAL A 124 14.18 8.28 10.80
CA VAL A 124 15.11 7.25 10.28
C VAL A 124 16.21 7.85 9.43
N GLY A 125 17.37 7.19 9.37
CA GLY A 125 18.50 7.60 8.53
C GLY A 125 18.39 7.13 7.08
N THR A 126 17.61 6.09 6.81
CA THR A 126 17.40 5.51 5.47
C THR A 126 15.98 4.91 5.40
N ILE A 127 15.26 5.14 4.31
CA ILE A 127 13.96 4.52 4.06
C ILE A 127 14.18 3.14 3.44
N GLU A 128 13.58 2.12 4.03
CA GLU A 128 13.75 0.73 3.58
C GLU A 128 13.04 0.45 2.24
N LEU A 129 11.85 1.05 2.03
CA LEU A 129 11.09 0.95 0.77
C LEU A 129 10.41 2.30 0.48
N TYR A 130 10.82 2.95 -0.60
CA TYR A 130 10.24 4.21 -1.08
C TYR A 130 9.52 3.99 -2.40
N GLN A 131 8.27 4.41 -2.48
CA GLN A 131 7.44 4.21 -3.67
C GLN A 131 7.20 5.52 -4.42
N HIS A 132 7.36 5.48 -5.75
CA HIS A 132 6.89 6.56 -6.61
C HIS A 132 5.37 6.56 -6.60
N HIS A 133 4.75 7.60 -6.01
CA HIS A 133 3.33 7.60 -5.69
C HIS A 133 2.44 7.66 -6.94
N ARG A 134 2.79 8.53 -7.90
CA ARG A 134 2.17 8.65 -9.22
C ARG A 134 3.15 9.26 -10.21
N HIS A 135 2.97 8.94 -11.49
CA HIS A 135 3.69 9.60 -12.59
C HIS A 135 3.39 11.11 -12.59
N ASP A 136 4.36 11.91 -13.08
CA ASP A 136 4.23 13.35 -13.25
C ASP A 136 4.35 13.70 -14.75
N PRO A 137 3.27 14.13 -15.43
CA PRO A 137 3.29 14.38 -16.88
C PRO A 137 4.18 15.55 -17.31
N ALA A 138 4.73 16.33 -16.36
CA ALA A 138 5.71 17.37 -16.66
C ALA A 138 7.09 16.80 -17.05
N PHE A 139 7.35 15.50 -16.79
CA PHE A 139 8.61 14.81 -17.07
C PHE A 139 8.35 13.52 -17.85
N THR A 140 9.36 13.06 -18.63
CA THR A 140 9.27 11.69 -19.16
C THR A 140 9.31 10.68 -18.02
N TYR A 141 8.72 9.50 -18.21
CA TYR A 141 8.75 8.48 -17.17
C TYR A 141 10.18 8.00 -16.90
N ARG A 142 11.05 7.97 -17.94
CA ARG A 142 12.49 7.70 -17.78
C ARG A 142 13.17 8.71 -16.87
N ASP A 143 12.92 9.99 -17.01
CA ASP A 143 13.52 11.03 -16.15
C ASP A 143 13.13 10.84 -14.69
N GLN A 144 11.87 10.44 -14.44
CA GLN A 144 11.38 10.15 -13.09
C GLN A 144 12.09 8.92 -12.50
N MET A 145 12.38 7.89 -13.29
CA MET A 145 13.15 6.71 -12.85
C MET A 145 14.61 7.08 -12.54
N VAL A 146 15.22 7.97 -13.32
CA VAL A 146 16.55 8.52 -12.99
C VAL A 146 16.53 9.26 -11.65
N ALA A 147 15.50 10.08 -11.41
CA ALA A 147 15.35 10.80 -10.16
C ALA A 147 15.20 9.84 -8.95
N LEU A 148 14.39 8.78 -9.08
CA LEU A 148 14.27 7.74 -8.05
C LEU A 148 15.59 7.00 -7.80
N ARG A 149 16.31 6.62 -8.86
CA ARG A 149 17.63 5.96 -8.73
C ARG A 149 18.60 6.84 -7.94
N SER A 150 18.58 8.15 -8.15
CA SER A 150 19.45 9.07 -7.44
C SER A 150 19.26 9.06 -5.92
N LEU A 151 18.09 8.71 -5.42
CA LEU A 151 17.82 8.58 -3.98
C LEU A 151 18.52 7.33 -3.40
N VAL A 152 18.54 6.24 -4.18
CA VAL A 152 19.27 5.01 -3.81
C VAL A 152 20.76 5.27 -3.84
N ASP A 153 21.28 5.90 -4.89
CA ASP A 153 22.71 6.21 -5.05
C ASP A 153 23.20 7.16 -3.94
N ALA A 154 22.31 8.01 -3.42
CA ALA A 154 22.60 8.88 -2.28
C ALA A 154 22.48 8.17 -0.91
N GLY A 155 22.08 6.89 -0.86
CA GLY A 155 21.90 6.13 0.38
C GLY A 155 20.66 6.54 1.20
N LEU A 156 19.79 7.36 0.65
CA LEU A 156 18.55 7.80 1.33
C LEU A 156 17.47 6.72 1.35
N VAL A 157 17.50 5.84 0.34
CA VAL A 157 16.51 4.77 0.10
C VAL A 157 17.24 3.47 -0.19
N ARG A 158 16.77 2.35 0.34
CA ARG A 158 17.33 1.02 0.06
C ARG A 158 16.67 0.32 -1.11
N ARG A 159 15.33 0.40 -1.21
CA ARG A 159 14.53 -0.33 -2.20
C ARG A 159 13.51 0.60 -2.82
N LEU A 160 13.21 0.37 -4.10
CA LEU A 160 12.25 1.15 -4.86
C LEU A 160 10.97 0.36 -5.11
N GLY A 161 9.85 1.07 -5.02
CA GLY A 161 8.55 0.60 -5.46
C GLY A 161 7.87 1.62 -6.36
N LEU A 162 6.81 1.20 -7.00
CA LEU A 162 6.00 2.02 -7.90
C LEU A 162 4.55 2.00 -7.42
N SER A 163 3.78 3.03 -7.73
CA SER A 163 2.36 3.07 -7.45
C SER A 163 1.59 3.70 -8.60
N ASN A 164 0.39 3.18 -8.89
CA ASN A 164 -0.49 3.68 -9.94
C ASN A 164 0.16 3.65 -11.34
N VAL A 165 0.87 2.59 -11.66
CA VAL A 165 1.55 2.40 -12.95
C VAL A 165 0.75 1.47 -13.87
N ASN A 166 0.81 1.73 -15.17
CA ASN A 166 0.38 0.77 -16.18
C ASN A 166 1.54 -0.15 -16.60
N LEU A 167 1.26 -1.15 -17.43
CA LEU A 167 2.26 -2.12 -17.86
C LEU A 167 3.42 -1.47 -18.62
N ALA A 168 3.16 -0.48 -19.48
CA ALA A 168 4.22 0.19 -20.25
C ALA A 168 5.18 0.97 -19.34
N GLU A 169 4.66 1.66 -18.32
CA GLU A 169 5.47 2.35 -17.31
C GLU A 169 6.26 1.36 -16.45
N LEU A 170 5.66 0.24 -16.06
CA LEU A 170 6.37 -0.83 -15.35
C LEU A 170 7.54 -1.36 -16.18
N GLU A 171 7.36 -1.64 -17.47
CA GLU A 171 8.44 -2.11 -18.34
C GLU A 171 9.57 -1.09 -18.48
N VAL A 172 9.25 0.21 -18.61
CA VAL A 172 10.27 1.28 -18.60
C VAL A 172 11.04 1.29 -17.28
N ALA A 173 10.34 1.17 -16.15
CA ALA A 173 11.00 1.14 -14.84
C ALA A 173 11.92 -0.09 -14.69
N LEU A 174 11.49 -1.25 -15.16
CA LEU A 174 12.30 -2.48 -15.15
C LEU A 174 13.54 -2.39 -16.04
N ASP A 175 13.41 -1.78 -17.23
CA ASP A 175 14.54 -1.51 -18.14
C ASP A 175 15.61 -0.61 -17.47
N MET A 176 15.17 0.39 -16.71
CA MET A 176 16.07 1.39 -16.13
C MET A 176 16.60 1.04 -14.74
N LEU A 177 15.80 0.40 -13.93
CA LEU A 177 16.10 0.15 -12.52
C LEU A 177 16.41 -1.31 -12.24
N GLY A 178 15.98 -2.22 -13.10
CA GLY A 178 15.99 -3.67 -12.86
C GLY A 178 14.81 -4.13 -11.98
N GLY A 179 14.73 -5.44 -11.78
CA GLY A 179 13.75 -6.09 -10.92
C GLY A 179 14.30 -6.42 -9.52
N PRO A 180 13.58 -7.26 -8.75
CA PRO A 180 13.97 -7.61 -7.38
C PRO A 180 15.37 -8.23 -7.26
N GLY A 181 15.78 -9.03 -8.26
CA GLY A 181 17.10 -9.68 -8.31
C GLY A 181 18.27 -8.71 -8.56
N ASP A 182 17.99 -7.53 -9.10
CA ASP A 182 18.98 -6.52 -9.49
C ASP A 182 19.04 -5.34 -8.49
N GLY A 183 18.30 -5.43 -7.38
CA GLY A 183 18.15 -4.31 -6.43
C GLY A 183 17.33 -3.15 -6.98
N GLY A 184 16.45 -3.44 -7.97
CA GLY A 184 15.55 -2.48 -8.62
C GLY A 184 14.16 -2.43 -8.00
N VAL A 185 13.12 -2.51 -8.84
CA VAL A 185 11.72 -2.44 -8.42
C VAL A 185 11.31 -3.70 -7.68
N VAL A 186 10.93 -3.58 -6.40
CA VAL A 186 10.53 -4.71 -5.55
C VAL A 186 9.03 -4.76 -5.27
N SER A 187 8.30 -3.67 -5.50
CA SER A 187 6.85 -3.61 -5.28
C SER A 187 6.13 -2.74 -6.30
N VAL A 188 4.88 -3.09 -6.58
CA VAL A 188 3.89 -2.26 -7.27
C VAL A 188 2.68 -2.11 -6.37
N GLN A 189 2.19 -0.90 -6.19
CA GLN A 189 1.01 -0.60 -5.40
C GLN A 189 -0.07 0.05 -6.28
N ASN A 190 -1.00 -0.76 -6.77
CA ASN A 190 -2.09 -0.33 -7.64
C ASN A 190 -3.46 -0.65 -7.01
N GLU A 191 -4.54 -0.09 -7.57
CA GLU A 191 -5.90 -0.43 -7.15
C GLU A 191 -6.21 -1.90 -7.48
N TRP A 192 -6.73 -2.64 -6.50
CA TRP A 192 -7.27 -3.96 -6.71
C TRP A 192 -8.25 -4.33 -5.59
N SER A 193 -9.47 -4.65 -5.97
CA SER A 193 -10.55 -4.97 -5.01
C SER A 193 -11.67 -5.71 -5.74
N PRO A 194 -12.74 -6.15 -5.08
CA PRO A 194 -13.96 -6.60 -5.76
C PRO A 194 -14.50 -5.59 -6.76
N ARG A 195 -14.32 -4.29 -6.46
CA ARG A 195 -14.77 -3.18 -7.29
C ARG A 195 -13.96 -3.02 -8.58
N TYR A 196 -12.64 -3.12 -8.51
CA TYR A 196 -11.74 -2.79 -9.63
C TYR A 196 -10.66 -3.84 -9.81
N ARG A 197 -10.48 -4.30 -11.06
CA ARG A 197 -9.49 -5.31 -11.46
C ARG A 197 -8.83 -4.93 -12.81
N GLY A 198 -8.75 -3.62 -13.09
CA GLY A 198 -8.29 -3.11 -14.39
C GLY A 198 -6.80 -3.37 -14.67
N ASP A 199 -5.98 -3.56 -13.62
CA ASP A 199 -4.53 -3.72 -13.73
C ASP A 199 -4.10 -5.21 -13.75
N ALA A 200 -4.91 -6.09 -14.37
CA ALA A 200 -4.64 -7.52 -14.41
C ALA A 200 -3.34 -7.87 -15.15
N ASP A 201 -2.97 -7.12 -16.17
CA ASP A 201 -1.71 -7.27 -16.91
C ASP A 201 -0.49 -6.89 -16.04
N VAL A 202 -0.59 -5.81 -15.25
CA VAL A 202 0.44 -5.41 -14.27
C VAL A 202 0.58 -6.48 -13.18
N LEU A 203 -0.54 -6.98 -12.63
CA LEU A 203 -0.53 -8.04 -11.63
C LEU A 203 0.11 -9.32 -12.16
N SER A 204 -0.23 -9.72 -13.39
CA SER A 204 0.38 -10.87 -14.05
C SER A 204 1.89 -10.70 -14.17
N ARG A 205 2.33 -9.53 -14.63
CA ARG A 205 3.75 -9.23 -14.79
C ARG A 205 4.50 -9.22 -13.45
N CYS A 206 3.89 -8.68 -12.40
CA CYS A 206 4.45 -8.73 -11.05
C CYS A 206 4.59 -10.18 -10.55
N THR A 207 3.59 -11.03 -10.84
CA THR A 207 3.62 -12.45 -10.48
C THR A 207 4.77 -13.19 -11.17
N ASP A 208 4.97 -12.96 -12.47
CA ASP A 208 6.03 -13.60 -13.26
C ASP A 208 7.43 -13.24 -12.75
N LEU A 209 7.60 -12.02 -12.25
CA LEU A 209 8.90 -11.49 -11.80
C LEU A 209 9.14 -11.59 -10.29
N GLY A 210 8.14 -12.01 -9.51
CA GLY A 210 8.23 -12.02 -8.05
C GLY A 210 8.25 -10.62 -7.43
N ILE A 211 7.67 -9.62 -8.11
CA ILE A 211 7.46 -8.27 -7.59
C ILE A 211 6.23 -8.27 -6.70
N ALA A 212 6.34 -7.79 -5.46
CA ALA A 212 5.19 -7.72 -4.56
C ALA A 212 4.12 -6.78 -5.11
N PHE A 213 2.86 -7.23 -5.12
CA PHE A 213 1.72 -6.40 -5.50
C PHE A 213 0.90 -6.03 -4.26
N LEU A 214 0.87 -4.74 -3.96
CA LEU A 214 0.19 -4.18 -2.79
C LEU A 214 -1.12 -3.52 -3.23
N PRO A 215 -2.27 -4.20 -3.16
CA PRO A 215 -3.53 -3.58 -3.53
C PRO A 215 -3.89 -2.46 -2.56
N TRP A 216 -3.94 -1.21 -3.04
CA TRP A 216 -4.52 -0.14 -2.25
C TRP A 216 -6.05 -0.17 -2.35
N SER A 217 -6.72 0.33 -1.31
CA SER A 217 -8.19 0.22 -1.15
C SER A 217 -8.74 -1.20 -1.40
N PRO A 218 -8.18 -2.24 -0.78
CA PRO A 218 -8.53 -3.64 -1.08
C PRO A 218 -10.00 -3.98 -0.79
N LEU A 219 -10.69 -3.14 -0.03
CA LEU A 219 -12.13 -3.24 0.27
C LEU A 219 -13.00 -2.22 -0.49
N GLY A 220 -12.45 -1.58 -1.54
CA GLY A 220 -13.16 -0.58 -2.33
C GLY A 220 -13.21 0.83 -1.70
N GLY A 221 -12.28 1.14 -0.78
CA GLY A 221 -12.22 2.43 -0.08
C GLY A 221 -13.02 2.48 1.23
N SER A 222 -12.84 3.54 2.01
CA SER A 222 -13.36 3.63 3.38
C SER A 222 -14.89 3.57 3.47
N THR A 223 -15.60 4.14 2.51
CA THR A 223 -17.08 4.11 2.45
C THR A 223 -17.58 2.73 2.04
N GLN A 224 -17.06 2.17 0.94
CA GLN A 224 -17.50 0.88 0.42
C GLN A 224 -17.06 -0.30 1.30
N ALA A 225 -15.96 -0.16 2.03
CA ALA A 225 -15.50 -1.19 2.94
C ALA A 225 -16.54 -1.62 3.99
N ARG A 226 -17.42 -0.70 4.43
CA ARG A 226 -18.51 -1.00 5.37
C ARG A 226 -19.68 -1.73 4.70
N GLU A 227 -19.85 -1.49 3.41
CA GLU A 227 -20.99 -1.94 2.62
C GLU A 227 -20.62 -3.07 1.63
N VAL A 228 -19.39 -3.59 1.74
CA VAL A 228 -18.88 -4.61 0.82
C VAL A 228 -19.82 -5.82 0.68
N GLY A 229 -20.43 -6.27 1.77
CA GLY A 229 -21.36 -7.40 1.76
C GLY A 229 -22.70 -7.07 1.10
N SER A 230 -23.14 -5.80 1.12
CA SER A 230 -24.38 -5.38 0.42
C SER A 230 -24.14 -5.09 -1.06
N HIS A 231 -22.95 -4.59 -1.42
CA HIS A 231 -22.60 -4.35 -2.82
C HIS A 231 -22.19 -5.63 -3.57
N TYR A 232 -21.53 -6.55 -2.86
CA TYR A 232 -21.00 -7.80 -3.43
C TYR A 232 -21.55 -8.99 -2.64
N ALA A 233 -22.82 -9.32 -2.92
CA ALA A 233 -23.57 -10.35 -2.19
C ALA A 233 -22.85 -11.71 -2.15
N GLU A 234 -22.07 -12.05 -3.18
CA GLU A 234 -21.32 -13.29 -3.24
C GLU A 234 -20.21 -13.36 -2.16
N PHE A 235 -19.53 -12.23 -1.88
CA PHE A 235 -18.57 -12.16 -0.78
C PHE A 235 -19.23 -12.30 0.60
N ALA A 236 -20.46 -11.80 0.76
CA ALA A 236 -21.22 -12.03 1.98
C ALA A 236 -21.62 -13.51 2.12
N ALA A 237 -22.14 -14.12 1.03
CA ALA A 237 -22.57 -15.52 1.03
C ALA A 237 -21.39 -16.47 1.34
N VAL A 238 -20.25 -16.28 0.70
CA VAL A 238 -19.04 -17.08 0.99
C VAL A 238 -18.52 -16.81 2.39
N GLY A 239 -18.60 -15.57 2.89
CA GLY A 239 -18.26 -15.25 4.27
C GLY A 239 -19.13 -16.02 5.25
N ASP A 240 -20.45 -16.04 5.07
CA ASP A 240 -21.38 -16.80 5.91
C ASP A 240 -21.11 -18.31 5.91
N GLU A 241 -20.78 -18.89 4.73
CA GLU A 241 -20.38 -20.30 4.60
C GLU A 241 -19.15 -20.64 5.44
N LEU A 242 -18.21 -19.68 5.58
CA LEU A 242 -16.93 -19.83 6.26
C LEU A 242 -16.96 -19.35 7.72
N GLY A 243 -18.11 -18.84 8.21
CA GLY A 243 -18.22 -18.23 9.53
C GLY A 243 -17.41 -16.94 9.67
N ALA A 244 -17.24 -16.22 8.56
CA ALA A 244 -16.50 -14.98 8.45
C ALA A 244 -17.41 -13.83 7.96
N ASN A 245 -16.96 -12.60 8.09
CA ASN A 245 -17.67 -11.47 7.46
C ASN A 245 -17.21 -11.25 6.01
N ALA A 246 -17.96 -10.44 5.25
CA ALA A 246 -17.66 -10.18 3.85
C ALA A 246 -16.27 -9.54 3.65
N GLN A 247 -15.80 -8.68 4.56
CA GLN A 247 -14.49 -8.06 4.50
C GLN A 247 -13.37 -9.11 4.64
N GLU A 248 -13.54 -10.05 5.55
CA GLU A 248 -12.61 -11.16 5.74
C GLU A 248 -12.58 -12.08 4.52
N ALA A 249 -13.75 -12.34 3.88
CA ALA A 249 -13.83 -13.10 2.64
C ALA A 249 -13.11 -12.38 1.47
N VAL A 250 -13.24 -11.05 1.36
CA VAL A 250 -12.49 -10.26 0.37
C VAL A 250 -10.99 -10.37 0.59
N LEU A 251 -10.52 -10.19 1.82
CA LEU A 251 -9.08 -10.27 2.11
C LEU A 251 -8.53 -11.66 1.86
N ALA A 252 -9.27 -12.72 2.20
CA ALA A 252 -8.90 -14.10 1.90
C ALA A 252 -8.82 -14.35 0.40
N TRP A 253 -9.79 -13.85 -0.39
CA TRP A 253 -9.79 -13.92 -1.85
C TRP A 253 -8.58 -13.20 -2.46
N LEU A 254 -8.24 -12.00 -1.97
CA LEU A 254 -7.04 -11.28 -2.41
C LEU A 254 -5.77 -12.07 -2.15
N LEU A 255 -5.63 -12.60 -0.93
CA LEU A 255 -4.48 -13.42 -0.54
C LEU A 255 -4.33 -14.69 -1.39
N ASP A 256 -5.44 -15.21 -1.90
CA ASP A 256 -5.48 -16.41 -2.70
C ASP A 256 -5.27 -16.16 -4.21
N THR A 257 -5.38 -14.89 -4.66
CA THR A 257 -5.24 -14.51 -6.08
C THR A 257 -3.85 -14.85 -6.65
N THR A 258 -2.79 -14.51 -5.93
CA THR A 258 -1.39 -14.79 -6.33
C THR A 258 -0.45 -14.73 -5.12
N PRO A 259 0.68 -15.48 -5.13
CA PRO A 259 1.63 -15.46 -4.02
C PRO A 259 2.33 -14.10 -3.82
N VAL A 260 2.30 -13.19 -4.79
CA VAL A 260 2.92 -11.85 -4.66
C VAL A 260 1.95 -10.78 -4.13
N MET A 261 0.68 -11.11 -3.97
CA MET A 261 -0.35 -10.18 -3.49
C MET A 261 -0.22 -9.96 -1.98
N ILE A 262 -0.02 -8.73 -1.53
CA ILE A 262 0.06 -8.35 -0.11
C ILE A 262 -0.96 -7.25 0.15
N PRO A 263 -2.20 -7.58 0.55
CA PRO A 263 -3.22 -6.58 0.86
C PRO A 263 -2.79 -5.66 1.99
N ILE A 264 -3.12 -4.36 1.85
CA ILE A 264 -2.84 -3.33 2.85
C ILE A 264 -4.13 -2.62 3.29
N PRO A 265 -5.09 -3.35 3.90
CA PRO A 265 -6.33 -2.75 4.38
C PRO A 265 -6.05 -1.68 5.42
N GLY A 266 -6.84 -0.60 5.38
CA GLY A 266 -6.82 0.44 6.39
C GLY A 266 -7.63 0.06 7.63
N ALA A 267 -7.20 0.55 8.79
CA ALA A 267 -7.92 0.42 10.04
C ALA A 267 -7.83 1.69 10.88
N THR A 268 -8.89 1.99 11.66
CA THR A 268 -8.94 3.12 12.61
C THR A 268 -9.21 2.68 14.04
N ARG A 269 -9.23 1.36 14.30
CA ARG A 269 -9.49 0.78 15.62
C ARG A 269 -8.89 -0.63 15.77
N PRO A 270 -8.44 -1.03 16.95
CA PRO A 270 -7.83 -2.34 17.20
C PRO A 270 -8.68 -3.53 16.75
N ALA A 271 -10.01 -3.49 16.98
CA ALA A 271 -10.91 -4.58 16.59
C ALA A 271 -10.95 -4.84 15.07
N THR A 272 -10.66 -3.83 14.23
CA THR A 272 -10.53 -4.03 12.79
C THR A 272 -9.28 -4.83 12.46
N ILE A 273 -8.18 -4.64 13.19
CA ILE A 273 -6.95 -5.43 13.03
C ILE A 273 -7.19 -6.91 13.35
N ASP A 274 -7.99 -7.20 14.40
CA ASP A 274 -8.36 -8.58 14.71
C ASP A 274 -9.08 -9.26 13.54
N SER A 275 -10.01 -8.55 12.88
CA SER A 275 -10.71 -9.04 11.68
C SER A 275 -9.75 -9.23 10.50
N ILE A 276 -8.87 -8.26 10.24
CA ILE A 276 -7.85 -8.35 9.19
C ILE A 276 -7.00 -9.62 9.36
N VAL A 277 -6.50 -9.86 10.56
CA VAL A 277 -5.65 -11.04 10.83
C VAL A 277 -6.42 -12.35 10.73
N ARG A 278 -7.71 -12.40 11.12
CA ARG A 278 -8.53 -13.61 10.96
C ARG A 278 -8.65 -14.05 9.50
N SER A 279 -8.63 -13.12 8.54
CA SER A 279 -8.70 -13.46 7.11
C SER A 279 -7.57 -14.38 6.64
N LEU A 280 -6.41 -14.33 7.29
CA LEU A 280 -5.25 -15.18 6.98
C LEU A 280 -5.47 -16.68 7.30
N SER A 281 -6.47 -17.02 8.10
CA SER A 281 -6.84 -18.40 8.43
C SER A 281 -7.93 -18.96 7.52
N ILE A 282 -8.51 -18.16 6.66
CA ILE A 282 -9.57 -18.56 5.74
C ILE A 282 -8.94 -19.24 4.52
N VAL A 283 -9.41 -20.44 4.20
CA VAL A 283 -9.02 -21.19 3.02
C VAL A 283 -10.25 -21.35 2.11
N LEU A 284 -10.19 -20.80 0.93
CA LEU A 284 -11.25 -20.90 -0.07
C LEU A 284 -11.19 -22.25 -0.79
N THR A 285 -12.34 -22.87 -1.04
CA THR A 285 -12.46 -23.96 -2.00
C THR A 285 -12.38 -23.44 -3.44
N ASP A 286 -12.11 -24.29 -4.40
CA ASP A 286 -12.08 -23.90 -5.83
C ASP A 286 -13.42 -23.35 -6.30
N ASP A 287 -14.53 -23.89 -5.80
CA ASP A 287 -15.88 -23.39 -6.09
C ASP A 287 -16.09 -21.97 -5.52
N GLN A 288 -15.74 -21.76 -4.26
CA GLN A 288 -15.85 -20.44 -3.63
C GLN A 288 -14.99 -19.41 -4.36
N ARG A 289 -13.76 -19.78 -4.72
CA ARG A 289 -12.88 -18.92 -5.52
C ARG A 289 -13.52 -18.55 -6.86
N ALA A 290 -14.00 -19.55 -7.62
CA ALA A 290 -14.61 -19.31 -8.91
C ALA A 290 -15.84 -18.40 -8.82
N ARG A 291 -16.66 -18.53 -7.75
CA ARG A 291 -17.79 -17.66 -7.48
C ARG A 291 -17.35 -16.22 -7.24
N LEU A 292 -16.32 -16.01 -6.40
CA LEU A 292 -15.77 -14.68 -6.09
C LEU A 292 -15.10 -14.03 -7.31
N ASP A 293 -14.36 -14.80 -8.09
CA ASP A 293 -13.75 -14.33 -9.35
C ASP A 293 -14.81 -13.91 -10.37
N GLY A 294 -15.95 -14.60 -10.39
CA GLY A 294 -17.09 -14.30 -11.25
C GLY A 294 -17.89 -13.05 -10.88
N THR A 295 -17.60 -12.41 -9.74
CA THR A 295 -18.29 -11.15 -9.37
C THR A 295 -17.95 -10.02 -10.34
N GLN A 296 -18.96 -9.24 -10.71
CA GLN A 296 -18.79 -8.12 -11.63
C GLN A 296 -17.96 -7.00 -10.98
N ALA A 297 -16.90 -6.58 -11.65
CA ALA A 297 -16.10 -5.41 -11.28
C ALA A 297 -16.49 -4.19 -12.12
N GLU A 298 -16.24 -3.00 -11.57
CA GLU A 298 -16.30 -1.74 -12.31
C GLU A 298 -15.03 -1.60 -13.18
N MET A 299 -15.14 -0.84 -14.27
CA MET A 299 -14.00 -0.61 -15.19
C MET A 299 -13.26 0.69 -14.90
N GLU A 300 -13.81 1.54 -14.03
CA GLU A 300 -13.25 2.85 -13.72
C GLU A 300 -12.61 2.83 -12.33
N SER A 301 -11.36 3.31 -12.24
CA SER A 301 -10.64 3.45 -10.97
C SER A 301 -11.36 4.43 -10.04
N MET A 302 -11.27 4.20 -8.73
CA MET A 302 -11.78 5.10 -7.68
C MET A 302 -11.14 6.49 -7.74
N TYR A 303 -9.87 6.54 -8.12
CA TYR A 303 -9.12 7.78 -8.34
C TYR A 303 -8.58 7.78 -9.77
N PRO A 304 -9.45 8.08 -10.75
CA PRO A 304 -9.03 8.15 -12.14
C PRO A 304 -7.91 9.18 -12.29
N ASP A 305 -7.06 8.94 -13.26
CA ASP A 305 -5.96 9.86 -13.54
C ASP A 305 -6.51 11.01 -14.37
N ASP A 306 -6.73 12.16 -13.75
CA ASP A 306 -7.23 13.37 -14.42
C ASP A 306 -6.19 14.02 -15.36
N LEU A 307 -4.93 13.58 -15.27
CA LEU A 307 -3.82 14.06 -16.08
C LEU A 307 -3.42 13.05 -17.14
N ALA A 308 -2.97 13.54 -18.27
CA ALA A 308 -2.35 12.67 -19.26
C ALA A 308 -1.16 11.91 -18.67
N ARG A 309 -0.97 10.65 -19.08
CA ARG A 309 0.19 9.88 -18.69
C ARG A 309 1.49 10.55 -19.14
N SER A 310 2.55 10.36 -18.36
CA SER A 310 3.89 10.81 -18.73
C SER A 310 4.33 10.21 -20.06
N PRO A 311 4.99 10.97 -20.95
CA PRO A 311 5.70 10.36 -22.06
C PRO A 311 6.70 9.32 -21.54
N LEU A 312 6.82 8.18 -22.21
CA LEU A 312 7.70 7.11 -21.73
C LEU A 312 9.19 7.50 -21.83
N GLY A 313 9.57 8.24 -22.89
CA GLY A 313 10.92 8.73 -23.11
C GLY A 313 11.73 7.90 -24.08
#